data_620ec3ce4659b472e2dc5c8ab2ba37c3
#
_entry.id   620ec3ce4659b472e2dc5c8ab2ba37c3
#
_cell.length_a   1.000
_cell.length_b   1.000
_cell.length_c   1.000
_cell.angle_alpha   90.00
_cell.angle_beta   90.00
_cell.angle_gamma   90.00
#
_symmetry.space_group_name_H-M   'P 1'
#
loop_
_entity.id
_entity.type
_entity.pdbx_description
1 polymer ?
#
loop_
_entity_poly.entity_id
_entity_poly.type
_entity_poly.pdbx_seq_one_letter_code
_entity_poly.pdbx_strand_id
1 'polypeptide(L)'
;MKNNWLTLKSLFLCVSALSVSGLILSGCTENANLNVGEWSLEYDAHANGIDISKGSKLIYDNVYAAYKLADSVVSTRDYAKHHVSTKKINDYFGEGYHYEVTYTGNNLPALVQSFYVYPAKDYVLTDFTLESTTEI
;
A
#
# COMPACT_ATOMS: atom_id res chain seq x y z
N MET A 1 -8.89 8.50 27.46
CA MET A 1 -7.57 7.94 27.84
C MET A 1 -7.08 6.80 26.97
N LYS A 2 -7.92 6.08 26.29
CA LYS A 2 -7.50 4.93 25.47
C LYS A 2 -6.90 5.30 24.10
N ASN A 3 -7.22 6.47 23.56
CA ASN A 3 -6.79 6.86 22.22
C ASN A 3 -5.39 7.47 22.13
N ASN A 4 -4.86 7.96 23.24
CA ASN A 4 -3.52 8.58 23.24
C ASN A 4 -2.38 7.56 23.25
N TRP A 5 -2.68 6.33 23.59
CA TRP A 5 -1.66 5.30 23.71
C TRP A 5 -1.24 4.71 22.36
N LEU A 6 -2.18 4.58 21.45
CA LEU A 6 -1.93 4.09 20.08
C LEU A 6 -1.20 5.14 19.23
N THR A 7 -1.60 6.41 19.38
CA THR A 7 -0.90 7.52 18.72
C THR A 7 0.51 7.71 19.23
N LEU A 8 0.72 7.50 20.51
CA LEU A 8 2.06 7.61 21.11
C LEU A 8 3.00 6.48 20.66
N LYS A 9 2.49 5.26 20.47
CA LYS A 9 3.28 4.13 19.95
C LYS A 9 3.67 4.33 18.49
N SER A 10 2.78 4.82 17.68
CA SER A 10 3.07 5.11 16.27
C SER A 10 4.10 6.23 16.16
N LEU A 11 3.93 7.29 16.92
CA LEU A 11 4.86 8.42 16.95
C LEU A 11 6.24 8.00 17.49
N PHE A 12 6.28 7.13 18.48
CA PHE A 12 7.53 6.64 19.07
C PHE A 12 8.32 5.76 18.10
N LEU A 13 7.65 4.93 17.32
CA LEU A 13 8.27 4.12 16.27
C LEU A 13 8.88 4.98 15.17
N CYS A 14 8.18 6.02 14.72
CA CYS A 14 8.71 6.96 13.75
C CYS A 14 9.89 7.76 14.27
N VAL A 15 9.83 8.20 15.53
CA VAL A 15 10.93 8.94 16.17
C VAL A 15 12.16 8.08 16.39
N SER A 16 12.00 6.82 16.77
CA SER A 16 13.13 5.91 16.95
C SER A 16 13.80 5.54 15.62
N ALA A 17 13.04 5.47 14.54
CA ALA A 17 13.61 5.27 13.21
C ALA A 17 14.41 6.50 12.73
N LEU A 18 13.96 7.69 13.07
CA LEU A 18 14.65 8.95 12.75
C LEU A 18 15.98 9.10 13.49
N SER A 19 16.13 8.53 14.67
CA SER A 19 17.33 8.66 15.50
C SER A 19 18.48 7.75 15.10
N VAL A 20 18.22 6.69 14.33
CA VAL A 20 19.22 5.64 14.07
C VAL A 20 19.99 5.86 12.76
N SER A 21 19.38 6.39 11.75
CA SER A 21 20.10 6.87 10.55
C SER A 21 19.09 7.55 9.61
N GLY A 22 19.41 8.71 9.09
CA GLY A 22 18.57 9.46 8.14
C GLY A 22 18.24 8.73 6.84
N LEU A 23 18.65 7.46 6.70
CA LEU A 23 18.42 6.61 5.54
C LEU A 23 17.17 5.74 5.66
N ILE A 24 16.57 5.60 6.84
CA ILE A 24 15.44 4.70 7.09
C ILE A 24 14.11 5.45 7.10
N LEU A 25 14.07 6.70 6.71
CA LEU A 25 12.85 7.50 6.60
C LEU A 25 11.81 6.88 5.65
N SER A 26 12.25 6.07 4.69
CA SER A 26 11.35 5.38 3.76
C SER A 26 10.56 4.22 4.39
N GLY A 27 10.95 3.72 5.57
CA GLY A 27 10.27 2.61 6.26
C GLY A 27 9.19 3.04 7.24
N CYS A 28 9.06 4.34 7.55
CA CYS A 28 8.13 4.87 8.54
C CYS A 28 6.87 5.51 7.96
N THR A 29 6.68 5.48 6.66
CA THR A 29 5.52 6.09 6.04
C THR A 29 4.34 5.13 6.09
N GLU A 30 3.59 5.19 7.17
CA GLU A 30 2.20 4.72 7.20
C GLU A 30 1.27 5.70 6.45
N ASN A 31 1.82 6.50 5.55
CA ASN A 31 1.00 7.39 4.75
C ASN A 31 0.22 6.55 3.75
N ALA A 32 -1.08 6.54 3.93
CA ALA A 32 -2.02 5.93 3.01
C ALA A 32 -2.03 6.60 1.63
N ASN A 33 -1.26 7.67 1.45
CA ASN A 33 -1.23 8.49 0.23
C ASN A 33 0.19 8.59 -0.32
N LEU A 34 0.29 8.46 -1.64
CA LEU A 34 1.50 8.71 -2.41
C LEU A 34 1.22 9.83 -3.41
N ASN A 35 2.06 10.87 -3.40
CA ASN A 35 2.02 11.93 -4.41
C ASN A 35 3.38 11.99 -5.12
N VAL A 36 3.37 11.75 -6.42
CA VAL A 36 4.58 11.68 -7.26
C VAL A 36 4.32 12.35 -8.61
N GLY A 37 4.92 13.50 -8.84
CA GLY A 37 4.62 14.28 -10.03
C GLY A 37 3.13 14.65 -10.10
N GLU A 38 2.48 14.28 -11.17
CA GLU A 38 1.03 14.47 -11.31
C GLU A 38 0.19 13.31 -10.74
N TRP A 39 0.83 12.20 -10.36
CA TRP A 39 0.14 11.02 -9.85
C TRP A 39 -0.14 11.13 -8.36
N SER A 40 -1.32 10.71 -7.97
CA SER A 40 -1.73 10.54 -6.57
C SER A 40 -2.39 9.18 -6.40
N LEU A 41 -1.93 8.42 -5.43
CA LEU A 41 -2.55 7.18 -4.97
C LEU A 41 -3.00 7.37 -3.54
N GLU A 42 -4.26 7.07 -3.27
CA GLU A 42 -4.86 7.19 -1.95
C GLU A 42 -5.58 5.90 -1.58
N TYR A 43 -5.26 5.35 -0.41
CA TYR A 43 -5.96 4.19 0.11
C TYR A 43 -7.25 4.60 0.81
N ASP A 44 -8.38 4.12 0.31
CA ASP A 44 -9.69 4.27 0.96
C ASP A 44 -9.93 3.08 1.91
N ALA A 45 -9.82 3.33 3.21
CA ALA A 45 -10.04 2.32 4.24
C ALA A 45 -11.51 1.87 4.35
N HIS A 46 -12.47 2.65 3.87
CA HIS A 46 -13.88 2.27 3.88
C HIS A 46 -14.20 1.28 2.75
N ALA A 47 -13.57 1.47 1.61
CA ALA A 47 -13.79 0.64 0.44
C ALA A 47 -12.77 -0.51 0.31
N ASN A 48 -11.66 -0.47 1.08
CA ASN A 48 -10.50 -1.35 0.91
C ASN A 48 -10.01 -1.38 -0.53
N GLY A 49 -9.82 -0.20 -1.09
CA GLY A 49 -9.37 0.00 -2.45
C GLY A 49 -8.47 1.22 -2.57
N ILE A 50 -7.93 1.42 -3.73
CA ILE A 50 -6.99 2.51 -4.02
C ILE A 50 -7.58 3.43 -5.08
N ASP A 51 -7.65 4.71 -4.76
CA ASP A 51 -7.98 5.76 -5.71
C ASP A 51 -6.73 6.24 -6.41
N ILE A 52 -6.77 6.31 -7.73
CA ILE A 52 -5.66 6.77 -8.55
C ILE A 52 -6.09 8.01 -9.33
N SER A 53 -5.40 9.11 -9.07
CA SER A 53 -5.64 10.39 -9.74
C SER A 53 -4.41 10.85 -10.51
N LYS A 54 -4.64 11.65 -11.54
CA LYS A 54 -3.61 12.38 -12.28
C LYS A 54 -3.97 13.85 -12.36
N GLY A 55 -3.12 14.71 -11.82
CA GLY A 55 -3.47 16.10 -11.59
C GLY A 55 -4.67 16.21 -10.65
N SER A 56 -5.68 16.95 -11.05
CA SER A 56 -6.94 17.09 -10.30
C SER A 56 -8.02 16.06 -10.71
N LYS A 57 -7.70 15.14 -11.61
CA LYS A 57 -8.67 14.19 -12.17
C LYS A 57 -8.51 12.81 -11.55
N LEU A 58 -9.59 12.31 -10.97
CA LEU A 58 -9.71 10.90 -10.60
C LEU A 58 -9.75 10.03 -11.87
N ILE A 59 -8.79 9.13 -12.02
CA ILE A 59 -8.68 8.23 -13.18
C ILE A 59 -9.33 6.89 -12.88
N TYR A 60 -9.01 6.31 -11.72
CA TYR A 60 -9.59 5.07 -11.26
C TYR A 60 -10.05 5.23 -9.83
N ASP A 61 -11.32 4.93 -9.62
CA ASP A 61 -11.97 4.91 -8.32
C ASP A 61 -11.93 3.49 -7.76
N ASN A 62 -11.40 3.37 -6.56
CA ASN A 62 -11.49 2.16 -5.76
C ASN A 62 -10.95 0.90 -6.45
N VAL A 63 -9.71 0.96 -6.92
CA VAL A 63 -8.99 -0.18 -7.49
C VAL A 63 -8.77 -1.23 -6.41
N TYR A 64 -9.21 -2.44 -6.66
CA TYR A 64 -9.05 -3.59 -5.76
C TYR A 64 -8.57 -4.83 -6.52
N ALA A 65 -8.01 -5.79 -5.80
CA ALA A 65 -7.67 -7.09 -6.34
C ALA A 65 -8.68 -8.15 -5.88
N ALA A 66 -8.90 -9.14 -6.73
CA ALA A 66 -9.73 -10.30 -6.42
C ALA A 66 -9.14 -11.56 -7.02
N TYR A 67 -9.37 -12.68 -6.36
CA TYR A 67 -8.93 -14.00 -6.84
C TYR A 67 -9.99 -15.05 -6.51
N LYS A 68 -9.88 -16.19 -7.17
CA LYS A 68 -10.76 -17.33 -6.89
C LYS A 68 -10.08 -18.30 -5.93
N LEU A 69 -10.75 -18.60 -4.84
CA LEU A 69 -10.33 -19.63 -3.88
C LEU A 69 -11.43 -20.68 -3.78
N ALA A 70 -11.12 -21.89 -4.25
CA ALA A 70 -12.12 -22.94 -4.45
C ALA A 70 -13.30 -22.44 -5.30
N ASP A 71 -14.52 -22.44 -4.76
CA ASP A 71 -15.72 -22.00 -5.47
C ASP A 71 -16.12 -20.54 -5.15
N SER A 72 -15.31 -19.84 -4.37
CA SER A 72 -15.62 -18.48 -3.92
C SER A 72 -14.66 -17.46 -4.52
N VAL A 73 -15.16 -16.26 -4.77
CA VAL A 73 -14.32 -15.10 -5.12
C VAL A 73 -13.99 -14.35 -3.85
N VAL A 74 -12.70 -14.13 -3.62
CA VAL A 74 -12.16 -13.34 -2.51
C VAL A 74 -11.55 -12.07 -3.06
N SER A 75 -11.81 -10.96 -2.43
CA SER A 75 -11.27 -9.65 -2.79
C SER A 75 -10.54 -9.00 -1.62
N THR A 76 -9.86 -7.90 -1.88
CA THR A 76 -9.23 -7.09 -0.83
C THR A 76 -10.23 -6.63 0.23
N ARG A 77 -11.51 -6.53 -0.11
CA ARG A 77 -12.60 -6.15 0.80
C ARG A 77 -12.94 -7.20 1.85
N ASP A 78 -12.53 -8.44 1.63
CA ASP A 78 -12.79 -9.56 2.55
C ASP A 78 -11.73 -9.70 3.64
N TYR A 79 -10.69 -8.88 3.59
CA TYR A 79 -9.60 -8.90 4.55
C TYR A 79 -9.87 -8.02 5.76
N ALA A 80 -9.47 -8.51 6.94
CA ALA A 80 -9.70 -7.81 8.21
C ALA A 80 -8.68 -6.69 8.46
N LYS A 81 -7.48 -6.80 7.89
CA LYS A 81 -6.35 -5.89 8.14
C LYS A 81 -5.66 -5.51 6.85
N HIS A 82 -5.11 -4.31 6.84
CA HIS A 82 -4.25 -3.82 5.76
C HIS A 82 -3.05 -3.07 6.32
N HIS A 83 -1.99 -3.03 5.53
CA HIS A 83 -0.80 -2.24 5.80
C HIS A 83 -0.33 -1.61 4.49
N VAL A 84 -0.12 -0.30 4.51
CA VAL A 84 0.35 0.47 3.35
C VAL A 84 1.81 0.84 3.54
N SER A 85 2.62 0.61 2.53
CA SER A 85 4.01 1.04 2.50
C SER A 85 4.39 1.68 1.17
N THR A 86 5.35 2.59 1.20
CA THR A 86 5.91 3.22 0.01
C THR A 86 7.43 3.13 0.04
N LYS A 87 8.03 2.93 -1.12
CA LYS A 87 9.47 2.79 -1.28
C LYS A 87 9.91 3.46 -2.58
N LYS A 88 11.01 4.22 -2.53
CA LYS A 88 11.68 4.66 -3.76
C LYS A 88 12.29 3.46 -4.49
N ILE A 89 12.16 3.47 -5.81
CA ILE A 89 12.74 2.48 -6.70
C ILE A 89 13.47 3.17 -7.85
N ASN A 90 14.45 2.46 -8.40
CA ASN A 90 15.09 2.81 -9.66
C ASN A 90 15.32 1.50 -10.41
N ASP A 91 14.55 1.31 -11.45
CA ASP A 91 14.52 0.07 -12.22
C ASP A 91 14.62 0.34 -13.74
N TYR A 92 14.29 -0.65 -14.53
CA TYR A 92 14.30 -0.54 -16.00
C TYR A 92 13.45 0.63 -16.53
N PHE A 93 12.37 0.98 -15.82
CA PHE A 93 11.47 2.08 -16.19
C PHE A 93 11.93 3.45 -15.68
N GLY A 94 13.01 3.50 -14.89
CA GLY A 94 13.58 4.69 -14.32
C GLY A 94 13.32 4.86 -12.83
N GLU A 95 13.49 6.08 -12.35
CA GLU A 95 13.19 6.44 -10.97
C GLU A 95 11.69 6.51 -10.74
N GLY A 96 11.24 5.93 -9.65
CA GLY A 96 9.84 5.90 -9.29
C GLY A 96 9.60 5.50 -7.86
N TYR A 97 8.38 5.07 -7.60
CA TYR A 97 7.93 4.64 -6.28
C TYR A 97 7.13 3.35 -6.39
N HIS A 98 7.37 2.47 -5.45
CA HIS A 98 6.56 1.29 -5.20
C HIS A 98 5.61 1.58 -4.04
N TYR A 99 4.32 1.57 -4.33
CA TYR A 99 3.24 1.68 -3.36
C TYR A 99 2.64 0.30 -3.17
N GLU A 100 2.64 -0.19 -1.96
CA GLU A 100 2.26 -1.56 -1.65
C GLU A 100 1.21 -1.58 -0.54
N VAL A 101 0.16 -2.37 -0.74
CA VAL A 101 -0.83 -2.67 0.29
C VAL A 101 -0.83 -4.17 0.56
N THR A 102 -0.55 -4.53 1.79
CA THR A 102 -0.61 -5.91 2.27
C THR A 102 -1.90 -6.12 3.04
N TYR A 103 -2.68 -7.09 2.62
CA TYR A 103 -3.94 -7.48 3.24
C TYR A 103 -3.78 -8.80 3.96
N THR A 104 -4.26 -8.87 5.20
CA THR A 104 -4.16 -10.05 6.05
C THR A 104 -5.44 -10.27 6.86
N GLY A 105 -5.59 -11.48 7.40
CA GLY A 105 -6.66 -11.83 8.31
C GLY A 105 -7.73 -12.72 7.69
N ASN A 106 -8.74 -13.07 8.48
CA ASN A 106 -9.86 -13.94 8.11
C ASN A 106 -9.43 -15.33 7.58
N ASN A 107 -8.26 -15.83 8.02
CA ASN A 107 -7.69 -17.11 7.59
C ASN A 107 -7.50 -17.21 6.07
N LEU A 108 -7.32 -16.08 5.42
CA LEU A 108 -7.03 -15.99 3.99
C LEU A 108 -5.53 -15.91 3.75
N PRO A 109 -5.03 -16.39 2.60
CA PRO A 109 -3.66 -16.12 2.19
C PRO A 109 -3.39 -14.61 2.19
N ALA A 110 -2.23 -14.17 2.63
CA ALA A 110 -1.90 -12.76 2.54
C ALA A 110 -1.89 -12.32 1.07
N LEU A 111 -2.54 -11.19 0.79
CA LEU A 111 -2.57 -10.61 -0.54
C LEU A 111 -1.73 -9.32 -0.52
N VAL A 112 -0.77 -9.23 -1.39
CA VAL A 112 0.07 -8.06 -1.59
C VAL A 112 -0.29 -7.44 -2.93
N GLN A 113 -0.83 -6.23 -2.90
CA GLN A 113 -1.15 -5.45 -4.11
C GLN A 113 -0.12 -4.34 -4.27
N SER A 114 0.52 -4.30 -5.42
CA SER A 114 1.61 -3.37 -5.73
C SER A 114 1.25 -2.42 -6.85
N PHE A 115 1.67 -1.18 -6.70
CA PHE A 115 1.58 -0.14 -7.72
C PHE A 115 2.96 0.48 -7.92
N TYR A 116 3.36 0.63 -9.17
CA TYR A 116 4.64 1.24 -9.54
C TYR A 116 4.35 2.53 -10.28
N VAL A 117 4.80 3.64 -9.71
CA VAL A 117 4.50 4.99 -10.18
C VAL A 117 5.79 5.69 -10.58
N TYR A 118 5.86 6.10 -11.82
CA TYR A 118 7.02 6.79 -12.38
C TYR A 118 6.63 8.21 -12.80
N PRO A 119 7.22 9.27 -12.19
CA PRO A 119 6.81 10.66 -12.48
C PRO A 119 6.95 11.03 -13.95
N ALA A 120 7.88 10.41 -14.66
CA ALA A 120 8.13 10.67 -16.07
C ALA A 120 7.27 9.86 -17.04
N LYS A 121 6.35 9.02 -16.53
CA LYS A 121 5.51 8.13 -17.33
C LYS A 121 4.02 8.46 -17.18
N ASP A 122 3.28 8.19 -18.24
CA ASP A 122 1.83 8.42 -18.31
C ASP A 122 1.00 7.20 -17.89
N TYR A 123 1.60 6.27 -17.17
CA TYR A 123 0.93 5.06 -16.72
C TYR A 123 1.37 4.67 -15.30
N VAL A 124 0.55 3.90 -14.65
CA VAL A 124 0.83 3.20 -13.40
C VAL A 124 0.80 1.71 -13.69
N LEU A 125 1.84 0.99 -13.28
CA LEU A 125 1.85 -0.47 -13.34
C LEU A 125 1.29 -1.03 -12.04
N THR A 126 0.59 -2.16 -12.11
CA THR A 126 0.07 -2.84 -10.94
C THR A 126 0.21 -4.34 -11.08
N ASP A 127 0.48 -5.00 -9.98
CA ASP A 127 0.41 -6.45 -9.84
C ASP A 127 -0.17 -6.82 -8.47
N PHE A 128 -0.43 -8.10 -8.27
CA PHE A 128 -0.72 -8.64 -6.94
C PHE A 128 -0.15 -10.05 -6.78
N THR A 129 0.21 -10.37 -5.55
CA THR A 129 0.76 -11.67 -5.16
C THR A 129 -0.04 -12.24 -4.00
N LEU A 130 -0.28 -13.53 -4.03
CA LEU A 130 -0.81 -14.28 -2.90
C LEU A 130 0.33 -15.01 -2.21
N GLU A 131 0.45 -14.79 -0.91
CA GLU A 131 1.43 -15.47 -0.08
C GLU A 131 0.73 -16.57 0.72
N SER A 132 1.11 -17.82 0.46
CA SER A 132 0.60 -18.94 1.25
C SER A 132 1.21 -18.92 2.65
N THR A 133 0.37 -18.99 3.65
CA THR A 133 0.81 -19.17 5.05
C THR A 133 1.05 -20.65 5.40
N THR A 134 0.78 -21.54 4.49
CA THR A 134 0.99 -22.99 4.67
C THR A 134 2.37 -23.35 4.13
N GLU A 135 3.29 -23.68 5.03
CA GLU A 135 4.46 -24.47 4.63
C GLU A 135 3.95 -25.78 4.04
N ILE A 136 4.35 -26.04 2.83
CA ILE A 136 4.10 -27.33 2.18
C ILE A 136 5.09 -28.34 2.70
#